data_b1160765e2b3ea2b2be3d71cbce931b6
#
_entry.id   b1160765e2b3ea2b2be3d71cbce931b6
#
_cell.length_a   1.000
_cell.length_b   1.000
_cell.length_c   1.000
_cell.angle_alpha   90.00
_cell.angle_beta   90.00
_cell.angle_gamma   90.00
#
_symmetry.space_group_name_H-M   'P 1'
#
loop_
_entity.id
_entity.type
_entity.pdbx_description
1 polymer ?
#
loop_
_entity_poly.entity_id
_entity_poly.type
_entity_poly.pdbx_seq_one_letter_code
_entity_poly.pdbx_strand_id
1 'polypeptide(L)'
;PSYVDIIRVASMVAYRRGRISHVVRELSGLNPETRKFEPERVPAAFDSFEDALLQLMREYNFKKFLTIVQSAGFVDKRLFSSVNAVNFAYALFLIMRAQGASDSEVNSVVRRWLVMILLTGRASGSFETAFERDLDRIDRQGAAKTLAEIEESELTDAFWEFSLPSRLVSSSVINPQYLTFLA
;
A
#
# COMPACT_ATOMS: atom_id res chain seq x y z
N PRO A 1 4.88 14.29 -0.11
CA PRO A 1 5.18 13.23 0.86
C PRO A 1 6.12 13.75 1.95
N SER A 2 5.88 13.32 3.19
CA SER A 2 6.80 13.58 4.29
C SER A 2 7.98 12.58 4.23
N TYR A 3 9.06 12.85 4.99
CA TYR A 3 10.14 11.86 5.14
C TYR A 3 9.64 10.51 5.68
N VAL A 4 8.65 10.57 6.56
CA VAL A 4 8.00 9.37 7.13
C VAL A 4 7.34 8.53 6.05
N ASP A 5 6.66 9.18 5.09
CA ASP A 5 6.02 8.48 3.97
C ASP A 5 7.06 7.80 3.06
N ILE A 6 8.15 8.51 2.75
CA ILE A 6 9.25 7.97 1.94
C ILE A 6 9.87 6.73 2.59
N ILE A 7 10.22 6.84 3.88
CA ILE A 7 10.79 5.73 4.66
C ILE A 7 9.80 4.56 4.72
N ARG A 8 8.51 4.82 4.92
CA ARG A 8 7.47 3.78 4.98
C ARG A 8 7.34 3.04 3.66
N VAL A 9 7.27 3.75 2.53
CA VAL A 9 7.20 3.10 1.22
C VAL A 9 8.44 2.28 0.94
N ALA A 10 9.63 2.83 1.19
CA ALA A 10 10.89 2.11 1.02
C ALA A 10 10.96 0.85 1.90
N SER A 11 10.51 0.93 3.15
CA SER A 11 10.43 -0.22 4.06
C SER A 11 9.49 -1.32 3.57
N MET A 12 8.31 -0.93 3.05
CA MET A 12 7.37 -1.88 2.47
C MET A 12 7.97 -2.58 1.23
N VAL A 13 8.70 -1.85 0.41
CA VAL A 13 9.35 -2.41 -0.78
C VAL A 13 10.53 -3.30 -0.41
N ALA A 14 11.43 -2.85 0.48
CA ALA A 14 12.64 -3.57 0.84
C ALA A 14 12.37 -4.78 1.75
N TYR A 15 11.54 -4.59 2.78
CA TYR A 15 11.40 -5.55 3.89
C TYR A 15 10.00 -6.12 4.06
N ARG A 16 9.02 -5.66 3.28
CA ARG A 16 7.60 -5.99 3.51
C ARG A 16 7.09 -5.54 4.88
N ARG A 17 7.64 -4.45 5.42
CA ARG A 17 7.28 -3.90 6.74
C ARG A 17 6.67 -2.51 6.61
N GLY A 18 5.48 -2.33 7.19
CA GLY A 18 4.77 -1.04 7.23
C GLY A 18 5.15 -0.16 8.41
N ARG A 19 5.68 -0.75 9.49
CA ARG A 19 6.06 -0.03 10.70
C ARG A 19 7.49 0.50 10.63
N ILE A 20 7.67 1.79 10.88
CA ILE A 20 9.00 2.43 10.86
C ILE A 20 9.94 1.83 11.91
N SER A 21 9.43 1.40 13.07
CA SER A 21 10.25 0.72 14.08
C SER A 21 10.90 -0.57 13.56
N HIS A 22 10.33 -1.21 12.56
CA HIS A 22 10.91 -2.39 11.94
C HIS A 22 12.09 -2.04 11.03
N VAL A 23 12.09 -0.86 10.40
CA VAL A 23 13.23 -0.36 9.61
C VAL A 23 14.50 -0.28 10.48
N VAL A 24 14.36 0.31 11.67
CA VAL A 24 15.49 0.43 12.61
C VAL A 24 16.03 -0.95 13.00
N ARG A 25 15.15 -1.92 13.22
CA ARG A 25 15.54 -3.30 13.54
C ARG A 25 16.31 -3.97 12.41
N GLU A 26 15.78 -3.89 11.19
CA GLU A 26 16.44 -4.46 10.01
C GLU A 26 17.81 -3.83 9.79
N LEU A 27 17.90 -2.49 9.82
CA LEU A 27 19.14 -1.75 9.62
C LEU A 27 20.13 -1.89 10.79
N SER A 28 19.69 -2.29 11.98
CA SER A 28 20.58 -2.58 13.11
C SER A 28 21.08 -4.03 13.13
N GLY A 29 20.62 -4.89 12.22
CA GLY A 29 20.99 -6.30 12.17
C GLY A 29 20.21 -7.20 13.13
N LEU A 30 19.10 -6.72 13.71
CA LEU A 30 18.24 -7.56 14.53
C LEU A 30 17.40 -8.46 13.62
N ASN A 31 17.68 -9.77 13.64
CA ASN A 31 16.91 -10.75 12.90
C ASN A 31 15.50 -10.87 13.51
N PRO A 32 14.43 -10.59 12.74
CA PRO A 32 13.05 -10.61 13.26
C PRO A 32 12.56 -12.01 13.66
N GLU A 33 13.11 -13.06 13.06
CA GLU A 33 12.72 -14.45 13.31
C GLU A 33 13.42 -15.03 14.54
N THR A 34 14.76 -14.91 14.58
CA THR A 34 15.59 -15.46 15.67
C THR A 34 15.66 -14.54 16.88
N ARG A 35 15.31 -13.25 16.71
CA ARG A 35 15.46 -12.16 17.70
C ARG A 35 16.91 -11.97 18.19
N LYS A 36 17.87 -12.45 17.39
CA LYS A 36 19.30 -12.28 17.67
C LYS A 36 19.87 -11.13 16.85
N PHE A 37 20.94 -10.57 17.36
CA PHE A 37 21.71 -9.56 16.66
C PHE A 37 22.69 -10.24 15.71
N GLU A 38 22.55 -10.00 14.42
CA GLU A 38 23.32 -10.59 13.32
C GLU A 38 23.94 -9.46 12.48
N PRO A 39 25.11 -8.92 12.88
CA PRO A 39 25.72 -7.76 12.21
C PRO A 39 26.02 -7.99 10.72
N GLU A 40 26.24 -9.23 10.33
CA GLU A 40 26.49 -9.63 8.95
C GLU A 40 25.31 -9.37 8.01
N ARG A 41 24.11 -9.20 8.54
CA ARG A 41 22.90 -8.85 7.76
C ARG A 41 22.82 -7.36 7.41
N VAL A 42 23.52 -6.51 8.15
CA VAL A 42 23.43 -5.04 8.05
C VAL A 42 23.75 -4.55 6.64
N PRO A 43 24.84 -4.96 5.97
CA PRO A 43 25.12 -4.50 4.61
C PRO A 43 24.00 -4.82 3.63
N ALA A 44 23.53 -6.07 3.60
CA ALA A 44 22.46 -6.49 2.70
C ALA A 44 21.13 -5.78 2.99
N ALA A 45 20.83 -5.47 4.26
CA ALA A 45 19.66 -4.69 4.64
C ALA A 45 19.77 -3.24 4.12
N PHE A 46 20.94 -2.61 4.24
CA PHE A 46 21.18 -1.27 3.69
C PHE A 46 21.06 -1.24 2.18
N ASP A 47 21.69 -2.19 1.47
CA ASP A 47 21.62 -2.30 0.01
C ASP A 47 20.16 -2.42 -0.46
N SER A 48 19.38 -3.29 0.19
CA SER A 48 17.95 -3.47 -0.12
C SER A 48 17.13 -2.20 0.11
N PHE A 49 17.43 -1.44 1.16
CA PHE A 49 16.75 -0.19 1.47
C PHE A 49 17.13 0.92 0.50
N GLU A 50 18.41 1.02 0.14
CA GLU A 50 18.92 1.96 -0.86
C GLU A 50 18.28 1.70 -2.22
N ASP A 51 18.26 0.45 -2.68
CA ASP A 51 17.60 0.06 -3.93
C ASP A 51 16.12 0.45 -3.92
N ALA A 52 15.41 0.21 -2.82
CA ALA A 52 14.02 0.60 -2.69
C ALA A 52 13.83 2.13 -2.76
N LEU A 53 14.70 2.91 -2.13
CA LEU A 53 14.70 4.37 -2.21
C LEU A 53 14.95 4.84 -3.66
N LEU A 54 15.94 4.27 -4.33
CA LEU A 54 16.25 4.61 -5.72
C LEU A 54 15.07 4.30 -6.65
N GLN A 55 14.39 3.16 -6.47
CA GLN A 55 13.19 2.83 -7.25
C GLN A 55 12.05 3.79 -6.98
N LEU A 56 11.80 4.13 -5.72
CA LEU A 56 10.78 5.08 -5.29
C LEU A 56 11.02 6.47 -5.86
N MET A 57 12.27 6.94 -5.91
CA MET A 57 12.65 8.27 -6.37
C MET A 57 12.74 8.39 -7.89
N ARG A 58 12.68 7.29 -8.64
CA ARG A 58 12.69 7.35 -10.11
C ARG A 58 11.47 8.10 -10.63
N GLU A 59 11.69 9.19 -11.31
CA GLU A 59 10.64 10.03 -11.90
C GLU A 59 9.68 9.22 -12.79
N TYR A 60 10.21 8.28 -13.55
CA TYR A 60 9.41 7.39 -14.40
C TYR A 60 8.41 6.58 -13.57
N ASN A 61 8.83 5.95 -12.47
CA ASN A 61 7.96 5.15 -11.61
C ASN A 61 6.88 6.03 -10.98
N PHE A 62 7.25 7.21 -10.50
CA PHE A 62 6.32 8.13 -9.88
C PHE A 62 5.27 8.62 -10.89
N LYS A 63 5.67 9.02 -12.10
CA LYS A 63 4.74 9.45 -13.16
C LYS A 63 3.79 8.33 -13.57
N LYS A 64 4.29 7.11 -13.75
CA LYS A 64 3.45 5.94 -14.06
C LYS A 64 2.43 5.67 -12.96
N PHE A 65 2.85 5.70 -11.69
CA PHE A 65 1.94 5.54 -10.56
C PHE A 65 0.86 6.64 -10.52
N LEU A 66 1.25 7.91 -10.74
CA LEU A 66 0.27 9.01 -10.81
C LEU A 66 -0.77 8.79 -11.91
N THR A 67 -0.37 8.26 -13.07
CA THR A 67 -1.31 7.94 -14.15
C THR A 67 -2.34 6.89 -13.69
N ILE A 68 -1.91 5.89 -12.91
CA ILE A 68 -2.82 4.88 -12.34
C ILE A 68 -3.80 5.54 -11.36
N VAL A 69 -3.30 6.37 -10.47
CA VAL A 69 -4.10 7.10 -9.48
C VAL A 69 -5.15 7.99 -10.16
N GLN A 70 -4.76 8.75 -11.19
CA GLN A 70 -5.67 9.58 -11.96
C GLN A 70 -6.71 8.74 -12.73
N SER A 71 -6.31 7.59 -13.27
CA SER A 71 -7.23 6.68 -13.96
C SER A 71 -8.25 6.03 -13.04
N ALA A 72 -8.00 6.05 -11.73
CA ALA A 72 -8.94 5.63 -10.70
C ALA A 72 -9.92 6.76 -10.27
N GLY A 73 -9.82 7.95 -10.89
CA GLY A 73 -10.66 9.11 -10.58
C GLY A 73 -10.04 10.10 -9.60
N PHE A 74 -8.94 9.76 -8.94
CA PHE A 74 -8.31 10.62 -7.94
C PHE A 74 -7.46 11.72 -8.58
N VAL A 75 -8.11 12.72 -9.13
CA VAL A 75 -7.47 13.85 -9.84
C VAL A 75 -7.09 15.01 -8.92
N ASP A 76 -7.59 15.04 -7.70
CA ASP A 76 -7.31 16.08 -6.70
C ASP A 76 -6.93 15.44 -5.36
N LYS A 77 -5.93 16.04 -4.69
CA LYS A 77 -5.47 15.57 -3.37
C LYS A 77 -6.57 15.55 -2.29
N ARG A 78 -7.60 16.37 -2.44
CA ARG A 78 -8.74 16.43 -1.51
C ARG A 78 -9.61 15.18 -1.57
N LEU A 79 -9.52 14.38 -2.63
CA LEU A 79 -10.23 13.12 -2.76
C LEU A 79 -9.57 11.98 -1.96
N PHE A 80 -8.33 12.19 -1.51
CA PHE A 80 -7.65 11.19 -0.69
C PHE A 80 -8.01 11.35 0.78
N SER A 81 -8.68 10.38 1.32
CA SER A 81 -8.97 10.28 2.75
C SER A 81 -7.82 9.71 3.58
N SER A 82 -6.85 9.06 2.93
CA SER A 82 -5.74 8.41 3.61
C SER A 82 -4.45 8.45 2.78
N VAL A 83 -3.44 9.16 3.28
CA VAL A 83 -2.07 9.13 2.73
C VAL A 83 -1.48 7.71 2.82
N ASN A 84 -1.83 6.96 3.85
CA ASN A 84 -1.34 5.60 4.04
C ASN A 84 -1.82 4.64 2.94
N ALA A 85 -3.06 4.82 2.45
CA ALA A 85 -3.57 4.06 1.30
C ALA A 85 -2.75 4.34 0.03
N VAL A 86 -2.40 5.60 -0.21
CA VAL A 86 -1.57 6.00 -1.36
C VAL A 86 -0.14 5.44 -1.23
N ASN A 87 0.44 5.51 -0.03
CA ASN A 87 1.77 4.95 0.25
C ASN A 87 1.80 3.44 0.00
N PHE A 88 0.77 2.72 0.45
CA PHE A 88 0.66 1.27 0.21
C PHE A 88 0.48 0.96 -1.27
N ALA A 89 -0.40 1.68 -1.97
CA ALA A 89 -0.62 1.49 -3.40
C ALA A 89 0.66 1.75 -4.21
N TYR A 90 1.49 2.74 -3.81
CA TYR A 90 2.77 2.99 -4.45
C TYR A 90 3.79 1.89 -4.15
N ALA A 91 3.86 1.40 -2.91
CA ALA A 91 4.71 0.25 -2.59
C ALA A 91 4.29 -1.00 -3.39
N LEU A 92 2.99 -1.29 -3.47
CA LEU A 92 2.44 -2.39 -4.28
C LEU A 92 2.83 -2.26 -5.76
N PHE A 93 2.70 -1.06 -6.33
CA PHE A 93 3.14 -0.76 -7.71
C PHE A 93 4.62 -1.12 -7.91
N LEU A 94 5.51 -0.67 -7.02
CA LEU A 94 6.95 -0.94 -7.12
C LEU A 94 7.27 -2.43 -6.96
N ILE A 95 6.62 -3.10 -6.02
CA ILE A 95 6.78 -4.54 -5.77
C ILE A 95 6.38 -5.36 -7.01
N MET A 96 5.19 -5.10 -7.56
CA MET A 96 4.71 -5.83 -8.74
C MET A 96 5.63 -5.62 -9.96
N ARG A 97 6.13 -4.40 -10.15
CA ARG A 97 7.09 -4.12 -11.22
C ARG A 97 8.42 -4.85 -11.02
N ALA A 98 8.93 -4.90 -9.80
CA ALA A 98 10.15 -5.65 -9.48
C ALA A 98 9.96 -7.16 -9.69
N GLN A 99 8.74 -7.68 -9.51
CA GLN A 99 8.37 -9.07 -9.78
C GLN A 99 8.14 -9.36 -11.29
N GLY A 100 8.25 -8.36 -12.16
CA GLY A 100 8.08 -8.53 -13.61
C GLY A 100 6.63 -8.60 -14.09
N ALA A 101 5.66 -8.17 -13.28
CA ALA A 101 4.27 -8.10 -13.69
C ALA A 101 4.09 -7.15 -14.90
N SER A 102 3.17 -7.47 -15.79
CA SER A 102 2.87 -6.64 -16.97
C SER A 102 2.27 -5.28 -16.56
N ASP A 103 2.49 -4.24 -17.36
CA ASP A 103 1.91 -2.91 -17.12
C ASP A 103 0.37 -2.97 -16.98
N SER A 104 -0.30 -3.82 -17.74
CA SER A 104 -1.76 -4.01 -17.67
C SER A 104 -2.19 -4.58 -16.32
N GLU A 105 -1.49 -5.59 -15.83
CA GLU A 105 -1.76 -6.22 -14.54
C GLU A 105 -1.49 -5.25 -13.39
N VAL A 106 -0.34 -4.58 -13.41
CA VAL A 106 0.02 -3.55 -12.41
C VAL A 106 -1.05 -2.46 -12.35
N ASN A 107 -1.46 -1.92 -13.51
CA ASN A 107 -2.50 -0.89 -13.59
C ASN A 107 -3.83 -1.38 -13.00
N SER A 108 -4.27 -2.58 -13.37
CA SER A 108 -5.52 -3.15 -12.90
C SER A 108 -5.50 -3.38 -11.38
N VAL A 109 -4.48 -4.08 -10.88
CA VAL A 109 -4.39 -4.46 -9.47
C VAL A 109 -4.22 -3.24 -8.57
N VAL A 110 -3.29 -2.34 -8.90
CA VAL A 110 -3.00 -1.16 -8.07
C VAL A 110 -4.20 -0.22 -8.00
N ARG A 111 -4.88 0.01 -9.14
CA ARG A 111 -6.10 0.83 -9.20
C ARG A 111 -7.21 0.26 -8.32
N ARG A 112 -7.52 -1.04 -8.49
CA ARG A 112 -8.57 -1.72 -7.71
C ARG A 112 -8.24 -1.72 -6.22
N TRP A 113 -6.98 -1.99 -5.88
CA TRP A 113 -6.55 -1.96 -4.48
C TRP A 113 -6.72 -0.59 -3.84
N LEU A 114 -6.32 0.48 -4.55
CA LEU A 114 -6.46 1.84 -4.05
C LEU A 114 -7.93 2.19 -3.78
N VAL A 115 -8.80 1.91 -4.74
CA VAL A 115 -10.25 2.16 -4.60
C VAL A 115 -10.83 1.34 -3.45
N MET A 116 -10.53 0.04 -3.38
CA MET A 116 -11.02 -0.85 -2.34
C MET A 116 -10.60 -0.38 -0.94
N ILE A 117 -9.31 -0.05 -0.73
CA ILE A 117 -8.78 0.41 0.57
C ILE A 117 -9.49 1.69 1.02
N LEU A 118 -9.68 2.66 0.10
CA LEU A 118 -10.31 3.94 0.43
C LEU A 118 -11.83 3.78 0.67
N LEU A 119 -12.49 2.96 -0.14
CA LEU A 119 -13.92 2.71 -0.04
C LEU A 119 -14.29 1.96 1.24
N THR A 120 -13.52 0.95 1.62
CA THR A 120 -13.77 0.14 2.82
C THR A 120 -13.26 0.80 4.10
N GLY A 121 -12.36 1.77 4.00
CA GLY A 121 -11.67 2.36 5.15
C GLY A 121 -10.61 1.44 5.77
N ARG A 122 -10.13 0.43 5.03
CA ARG A 122 -9.12 -0.54 5.49
C ARG A 122 -7.79 0.10 5.90
N ALA A 123 -7.50 1.31 5.40
CA ALA A 123 -6.31 2.09 5.79
C ALA A 123 -6.49 2.88 7.10
N SER A 124 -7.61 2.71 7.80
CA SER A 124 -7.86 3.33 9.10
C SER A 124 -7.41 2.45 10.27
N GLY A 125 -7.22 3.02 11.45
CA GLY A 125 -6.84 2.29 12.65
C GLY A 125 -5.43 1.66 12.55
N SER A 126 -5.32 0.36 12.82
CA SER A 126 -4.04 -0.39 12.81
C SER A 126 -3.60 -0.78 11.40
N PHE A 127 -3.63 0.15 10.45
CA PHE A 127 -3.32 -0.09 9.03
C PHE A 127 -1.94 -0.74 8.80
N GLU A 128 -0.94 -0.43 9.60
CA GLU A 128 0.41 -0.99 9.46
C GLU A 128 0.41 -2.52 9.59
N THR A 129 -0.34 -3.05 10.55
CA THR A 129 -0.47 -4.50 10.72
C THR A 129 -1.25 -5.16 9.58
N ALA A 130 -2.30 -4.48 9.09
CA ALA A 130 -3.07 -4.96 7.94
C ALA A 130 -2.20 -5.01 6.69
N PHE A 131 -1.43 -3.95 6.44
CA PHE A 131 -0.54 -3.85 5.28
C PHE A 131 0.59 -4.88 5.32
N GLU A 132 1.23 -5.10 6.48
CA GLU A 132 2.25 -6.14 6.62
C GLU A 132 1.68 -7.52 6.29
N ARG A 133 0.47 -7.82 6.76
CA ARG A 133 -0.22 -9.08 6.46
C ARG A 133 -0.54 -9.21 4.98
N ASP A 134 -0.98 -8.13 4.35
CA ASP A 134 -1.30 -8.13 2.93
C ASP A 134 -0.02 -8.30 2.08
N LEU A 135 1.08 -7.63 2.43
CA LEU A 135 2.37 -7.79 1.76
C LEU A 135 2.92 -9.23 1.88
N ASP A 136 2.78 -9.84 3.04
CA ASP A 136 3.18 -11.21 3.29
C ASP A 136 2.33 -12.22 2.47
N ARG A 137 1.03 -11.94 2.27
CA ARG A 137 0.16 -12.71 1.36
C ARG A 137 0.55 -12.51 -0.10
N ILE A 138 0.89 -11.27 -0.50
CA ILE A 138 1.33 -10.94 -1.85
C ILE A 138 2.60 -11.70 -2.21
N ASP A 139 3.56 -11.77 -1.32
CA ASP A 139 4.81 -12.52 -1.56
C ASP A 139 4.55 -14.04 -1.70
N ARG A 140 3.57 -14.58 -0.96
CA ARG A 140 3.24 -16.01 -1.01
C ARG A 140 2.40 -16.44 -2.21
N GLN A 141 1.47 -15.62 -2.67
CA GLN A 141 0.47 -16.04 -3.65
C GLN A 141 0.20 -15.05 -4.79
N GLY A 142 0.92 -13.93 -4.79
CA GLY A 142 0.78 -12.86 -5.78
C GLY A 142 -0.29 -11.83 -5.44
N ALA A 143 -0.10 -10.63 -6.01
CA ALA A 143 -0.93 -9.46 -5.71
C ALA A 143 -2.38 -9.61 -6.21
N ALA A 144 -2.57 -10.12 -7.43
CA ALA A 144 -3.90 -10.27 -8.03
C ALA A 144 -4.80 -11.22 -7.24
N LYS A 145 -4.26 -12.38 -6.83
CA LYS A 145 -5.00 -13.36 -6.03
C LYS A 145 -5.31 -12.80 -4.62
N THR A 146 -4.33 -12.16 -3.99
CA THR A 146 -4.51 -11.55 -2.68
C THR A 146 -5.58 -10.47 -2.71
N LEU A 147 -5.59 -9.63 -3.75
CA LEU A 147 -6.63 -8.62 -3.93
C LEU A 147 -8.02 -9.24 -4.08
N ALA A 148 -8.17 -10.27 -4.93
CA ALA A 148 -9.46 -10.92 -5.15
C ALA A 148 -10.03 -11.49 -3.84
N GLU A 149 -9.21 -12.15 -3.02
CA GLU A 149 -9.64 -12.68 -1.72
C GLU A 149 -10.02 -11.58 -0.72
N ILE A 150 -9.32 -10.43 -0.74
CA ILE A 150 -9.66 -9.29 0.11
C ILE A 150 -10.97 -8.64 -0.37
N GLU A 151 -11.14 -8.45 -1.68
CA GLU A 151 -12.37 -7.91 -2.24
C GLU A 151 -13.57 -8.79 -1.88
N GLU A 152 -13.45 -10.10 -2.01
CA GLU A 152 -14.52 -11.05 -1.62
C GLU A 152 -14.88 -10.93 -0.13
N SER A 153 -13.89 -10.74 0.73
CA SER A 153 -14.12 -10.62 2.18
C SER A 153 -14.63 -9.25 2.63
N GLU A 154 -14.27 -8.17 1.93
CA GLU A 154 -14.59 -6.79 2.32
C GLU A 154 -15.83 -6.24 1.59
N LEU A 155 -16.03 -6.60 0.31
CA LEU A 155 -17.09 -6.09 -0.55
C LEU A 155 -18.29 -7.06 -0.63
N THR A 156 -18.75 -7.50 0.54
CA THR A 156 -19.89 -8.41 0.69
C THR A 156 -21.23 -7.72 0.34
N ASP A 157 -22.31 -8.49 0.14
CA ASP A 157 -23.64 -7.94 -0.03
C ASP A 157 -24.01 -7.00 1.13
N ALA A 158 -23.68 -7.38 2.36
CA ALA A 158 -23.89 -6.53 3.53
C ALA A 158 -23.13 -5.21 3.48
N PHE A 159 -21.93 -5.20 2.86
CA PHE A 159 -21.20 -3.95 2.63
C PHE A 159 -21.98 -3.03 1.67
N TRP A 160 -22.47 -3.55 0.55
CA TRP A 160 -23.17 -2.77 -0.47
C TRP A 160 -24.55 -2.32 -0.04
N GLU A 161 -25.31 -3.19 0.62
CA GLU A 161 -26.70 -2.92 1.02
C GLU A 161 -26.84 -2.07 2.28
N PHE A 162 -25.89 -2.18 3.22
CA PHE A 162 -26.02 -1.53 4.55
C PHE A 162 -24.83 -0.62 4.88
N SER A 163 -23.59 -1.13 4.78
CA SER A 163 -22.44 -0.39 5.28
C SER A 163 -22.11 0.84 4.45
N LEU A 164 -22.05 0.71 3.15
CA LEU A 164 -21.76 1.83 2.25
C LEU A 164 -22.89 2.88 2.24
N PRO A 165 -24.18 2.52 2.04
CA PRO A 165 -25.25 3.50 2.10
C PRO A 165 -25.31 4.27 3.40
N SER A 166 -25.16 3.60 4.55
CA SER A 166 -25.17 4.26 5.87
C SER A 166 -24.05 5.31 6.01
N ARG A 167 -22.89 5.07 5.40
CA ARG A 167 -21.75 6.00 5.39
C ARG A 167 -21.95 7.14 4.39
N LEU A 168 -22.64 6.92 3.27
CA LEU A 168 -22.93 7.92 2.25
C LEU A 168 -24.03 8.90 2.69
N VAL A 169 -24.95 8.52 3.58
CA VAL A 169 -25.97 9.42 4.15
C VAL A 169 -25.33 10.61 4.88
N SER A 170 -24.17 10.42 5.45
CA SER A 170 -23.35 11.50 5.98
C SER A 170 -22.57 12.16 4.83
N SER A 171 -23.24 13.06 4.10
CA SER A 171 -22.66 13.84 2.98
C SER A 171 -21.63 14.89 3.41
N SER A 172 -20.92 14.64 4.50
CA SER A 172 -19.79 15.47 4.92
C SER A 172 -18.69 15.39 3.87
N VAL A 173 -18.24 16.53 3.38
CA VAL A 173 -17.08 16.69 2.47
C VAL A 173 -15.79 16.06 3.03
N ILE A 174 -15.82 15.59 4.28
CA ILE A 174 -14.73 14.95 5.01
C ILE A 174 -14.92 13.42 5.05
N ASN A 175 -16.07 12.90 4.60
CA ASN A 175 -16.34 11.45 4.63
C ASN A 175 -15.50 10.71 3.59
N PRO A 176 -14.57 9.81 4.01
CA PRO A 176 -13.68 9.08 3.10
C PRO A 176 -14.42 8.30 2.01
N GLN A 177 -15.51 7.64 2.38
CA GLN A 177 -16.30 6.82 1.45
C GLN A 177 -17.03 7.68 0.43
N TYR A 178 -17.56 8.83 0.86
CA TYR A 178 -18.21 9.78 -0.04
C TYR A 178 -17.21 10.37 -1.05
N LEU A 179 -16.00 10.74 -0.61
CA LEU A 179 -14.94 11.22 -1.50
C LEU A 179 -14.51 10.16 -2.51
N THR A 180 -14.40 8.90 -2.07
CA THR A 180 -14.04 7.77 -2.96
C THR A 180 -15.17 7.46 -3.95
N PHE A 181 -16.42 7.62 -3.54
CA PHE A 181 -17.58 7.45 -4.42
C PHE A 181 -17.67 8.55 -5.50
N LEU A 182 -17.21 9.77 -5.18
CA LEU A 182 -17.16 10.88 -6.14
C LEU A 182 -15.99 10.81 -7.13
N ALA A 183 -14.90 10.08 -6.79
CA ALA A 183 -13.74 9.91 -7.64
C ALA A 183 -14.01 8.95 -8.81
#